data_1476a46d1d0f8db3fb110873068592b5
#
_entry.id   1476a46d1d0f8db3fb110873068592b5
#
_cell.length_a   1.000
_cell.length_b   1.000
_cell.length_c   1.000
_cell.angle_alpha   90.00
_cell.angle_beta   90.00
_cell.angle_gamma   90.00
#
_symmetry.space_group_name_H-M   'P 1'
#
loop_
_entity.id
_entity.type
_entity.pdbx_description
1 polymer ?
#
loop_
_entity_poly.entity_id
_entity_poly.type
_entity_poly.pdbx_seq_one_letter_code
_entity_poly.pdbx_strand_id
1 'polypeptide(L)'
;AAPPAGYHPNVGGGLGFIADSNEPGWEEGSPWGYCGDYFVPGAPVEGWQLQIGGDVWTNTDQYCSPFSIPGAVASYTFAAGLYTTTWEGEIASENLSITQITTLPEDALYFVTRVLLCNDGPTAINEIYYKRNVDPDNEAAWIGEGFVTENTIVYQPPVDEDALVSAVSSPMGCYLGMGARDLNSRVSFGSFATEGGTPENAWNGTGPYSNEGTITEDGATQIAFYIPTILPGECKCIAFAYILNEDDLAEALDATVTYNVTAGGDIIASGDSSAVCNSGDTISLEVIGANDYDWTWSPSTGLNVDTGISVIATVTETTEYTITGVGGFCGDAVLTVTVFVDSLENLVDAGADYSICLGDETTFEADAGPIASTIFWTPDLYLDCTDCEDPTLTPTEAGEYTYTLNAVTKWGCPGSDDITLTVNPLPVVDAGDDTNVCPEGSVPLEATGAVEYEWTPSTGLSCDDCPDPDCTVNDFTVYTVTGTDANGCVNTDEIEVSVF
;
A
#
# COMPACT_ATOMS: atom_id res chain seq x y z
N ALA A 1 -34.67 3.49 -31.97
CA ALA A 1 -34.50 4.93 -31.76
C ALA A 1 -33.24 5.35 -32.52
N ALA A 2 -33.24 6.53 -33.12
CA ALA A 2 -32.01 7.05 -33.72
C ALA A 2 -31.01 7.32 -32.58
N PRO A 3 -29.69 7.06 -32.78
CA PRO A 3 -28.69 7.43 -31.81
C PRO A 3 -28.77 8.95 -31.53
N PRO A 4 -28.42 9.39 -30.32
CA PRO A 4 -28.37 10.80 -30.01
C PRO A 4 -27.45 11.54 -30.96
N ALA A 5 -27.68 12.85 -31.12
CA ALA A 5 -26.78 13.72 -31.86
C ALA A 5 -25.37 13.59 -31.26
N GLY A 6 -24.37 13.48 -32.11
CA GLY A 6 -23.00 13.23 -31.65
C GLY A 6 -22.52 11.78 -31.66
N TYR A 7 -23.43 10.82 -31.89
CA TYR A 7 -23.03 9.43 -32.10
C TYR A 7 -22.89 9.13 -33.59
N HIS A 8 -21.69 8.74 -34.02
CA HIS A 8 -21.49 8.25 -35.38
C HIS A 8 -21.79 6.74 -35.44
N PRO A 9 -22.95 6.35 -35.99
CA PRO A 9 -23.19 4.96 -36.29
C PRO A 9 -22.40 4.62 -37.52
N ASN A 10 -21.12 4.39 -37.35
CA ASN A 10 -20.39 3.74 -38.35
C ASN A 10 -20.00 4.48 -39.62
N VAL A 11 -18.78 4.62 -39.79
CA VAL A 11 -18.14 4.56 -41.08
C VAL A 11 -17.19 3.36 -41.02
N GLY A 12 -17.64 2.20 -41.53
CA GLY A 12 -16.72 1.09 -41.73
C GLY A 12 -16.39 0.15 -40.56
N GLY A 13 -17.15 0.14 -39.46
CA GLY A 13 -17.00 -0.85 -38.38
C GLY A 13 -16.21 -0.41 -37.16
N GLY A 14 -15.74 0.83 -37.07
CA GLY A 14 -15.15 1.41 -35.88
C GLY A 14 -16.20 1.94 -34.91
N LEU A 15 -15.97 1.81 -33.61
CA LEU A 15 -16.73 2.50 -32.59
C LEU A 15 -16.07 3.85 -32.35
N GLY A 16 -16.56 4.92 -32.98
CA GLY A 16 -16.19 6.28 -32.70
C GLY A 16 -17.30 6.99 -31.92
N PHE A 17 -16.96 7.68 -30.84
CA PHE A 17 -17.80 8.68 -30.22
C PHE A 17 -17.39 10.05 -30.72
N ILE A 18 -18.34 10.84 -31.13
CA ILE A 18 -18.12 12.19 -31.62
C ILE A 18 -18.88 13.13 -30.72
N ALA A 19 -18.21 14.14 -30.21
CA ALA A 19 -18.86 15.26 -29.57
C ALA A 19 -19.76 15.99 -30.58
N ASP A 20 -20.95 16.39 -30.18
CA ASP A 20 -21.82 17.19 -31.03
C ASP A 20 -21.22 18.60 -31.19
N SER A 21 -20.80 18.94 -32.40
CA SER A 21 -20.25 20.25 -32.72
C SER A 21 -21.25 21.41 -32.56
N ASN A 22 -22.52 21.11 -32.27
CA ASN A 22 -23.55 22.12 -32.12
C ASN A 22 -24.00 22.34 -30.66
N GLU A 23 -23.54 21.49 -29.75
CA GLU A 23 -23.85 21.63 -28.34
C GLU A 23 -22.64 22.19 -27.58
N PRO A 24 -22.78 23.34 -26.89
CA PRO A 24 -21.71 23.88 -26.06
C PRO A 24 -21.57 23.05 -24.78
N GLY A 25 -20.36 22.79 -24.35
CA GLY A 25 -20.23 22.46 -22.96
C GLY A 25 -19.55 21.18 -22.56
N TRP A 26 -18.52 20.79 -23.24
CA TRP A 26 -17.60 19.80 -22.71
C TRP A 26 -16.71 20.37 -21.62
N GLU A 27 -16.41 21.66 -21.65
CA GLU A 27 -15.76 22.37 -20.57
C GLU A 27 -16.51 23.66 -20.21
N GLU A 28 -17.06 23.72 -19.02
CA GLU A 28 -17.61 24.92 -18.41
C GLU A 28 -16.44 25.88 -18.14
N GLY A 29 -16.22 26.83 -19.06
CA GLY A 29 -15.16 27.83 -18.96
C GLY A 29 -14.21 27.93 -20.14
N SER A 30 -14.26 27.01 -21.09
CA SER A 30 -13.57 27.16 -22.38
C SER A 30 -14.11 28.41 -23.10
N PRO A 31 -13.28 29.31 -23.62
CA PRO A 31 -13.72 30.50 -24.35
C PRO A 31 -14.51 30.18 -25.61
N TRP A 32 -14.57 28.92 -26.01
CA TRP A 32 -15.20 28.43 -27.24
C TRP A 32 -16.36 27.45 -27.00
N GLY A 33 -16.64 27.08 -25.74
CA GLY A 33 -17.79 26.27 -25.38
C GLY A 33 -17.56 24.75 -25.41
N TYR A 34 -16.63 24.20 -26.17
CA TYR A 34 -16.22 22.80 -26.13
C TYR A 34 -14.89 22.57 -26.88
N CYS A 35 -14.22 21.46 -26.62
CA CYS A 35 -12.90 21.13 -27.15
C CYS A 35 -12.91 20.38 -28.49
N GLY A 36 -13.99 20.36 -29.22
CA GLY A 36 -14.05 19.77 -30.57
C GLY A 36 -14.32 18.28 -30.59
N ASP A 37 -14.12 17.70 -31.71
CA ASP A 37 -14.39 16.30 -32.00
C ASP A 37 -13.11 15.48 -31.92
N TYR A 38 -13.00 14.62 -30.90
CA TYR A 38 -11.84 13.76 -30.71
C TYR A 38 -11.77 12.58 -31.69
N PHE A 39 -12.79 12.38 -32.52
CA PHE A 39 -12.93 11.22 -33.37
C PHE A 39 -13.46 11.57 -34.79
N VAL A 40 -12.92 12.62 -35.35
CA VAL A 40 -13.35 13.08 -36.69
C VAL A 40 -13.04 12.01 -37.75
N PRO A 41 -14.01 11.53 -38.51
CA PRO A 41 -13.77 10.58 -39.59
C PRO A 41 -12.82 11.14 -40.63
N GLY A 42 -11.68 10.49 -40.81
CA GLY A 42 -10.76 10.73 -41.94
C GLY A 42 -9.50 11.52 -41.63
N ALA A 43 -9.28 11.96 -40.37
CA ALA A 43 -8.01 12.54 -39.95
C ALA A 43 -7.44 11.82 -38.72
N PRO A 44 -8.13 11.69 -37.56
CA PRO A 44 -7.61 10.90 -36.46
C PRO A 44 -7.78 9.40 -36.71
N VAL A 45 -6.78 8.64 -36.34
CA VAL A 45 -6.78 7.19 -36.47
C VAL A 45 -7.15 6.59 -35.13
N GLU A 46 -8.42 6.28 -34.96
CA GLU A 46 -8.81 5.40 -33.85
C GLU A 46 -8.81 3.94 -34.32
N GLY A 47 -8.25 3.06 -33.50
CA GLY A 47 -8.24 1.64 -33.83
C GLY A 47 -7.80 0.77 -32.67
N TRP A 48 -8.00 -0.52 -32.84
CA TRP A 48 -7.50 -1.51 -31.92
C TRP A 48 -6.89 -2.70 -32.65
N GLN A 49 -5.99 -3.36 -31.97
CA GLN A 49 -5.24 -4.49 -32.50
C GLN A 49 -5.19 -5.61 -31.47
N LEU A 50 -5.17 -6.85 -31.96
CA LEU A 50 -4.81 -8.05 -31.20
C LEU A 50 -3.56 -8.68 -31.82
N GLN A 51 -2.62 -9.05 -30.97
CA GLN A 51 -1.47 -9.86 -31.34
C GLN A 51 -1.51 -11.20 -30.59
N ILE A 52 -1.35 -12.29 -31.32
CA ILE A 52 -1.23 -13.64 -30.75
C ILE A 52 0.03 -14.24 -31.37
N GLY A 53 1.06 -14.48 -30.55
CA GLY A 53 2.36 -14.89 -31.07
C GLY A 53 2.95 -13.85 -32.03
N GLY A 54 3.19 -14.27 -33.29
CA GLY A 54 3.74 -13.37 -34.32
C GLY A 54 2.71 -12.68 -35.22
N ASP A 55 1.44 -13.04 -35.11
CA ASP A 55 0.37 -12.56 -35.97
C ASP A 55 -0.38 -11.39 -35.34
N VAL A 56 -0.69 -10.35 -36.10
CA VAL A 56 -1.38 -9.14 -35.64
C VAL A 56 -2.67 -8.94 -36.45
N TRP A 57 -3.79 -8.91 -35.78
CA TRP A 57 -5.10 -8.58 -36.32
C TRP A 57 -5.46 -7.14 -35.99
N THR A 58 -6.07 -6.43 -36.91
CA THR A 58 -6.42 -5.02 -36.74
C THR A 58 -7.91 -4.76 -37.00
N ASN A 59 -8.46 -3.84 -36.22
CA ASN A 59 -9.75 -3.23 -36.48
C ASN A 59 -9.55 -1.70 -36.52
N THR A 60 -9.39 -1.17 -37.72
CA THR A 60 -9.25 0.27 -38.03
C THR A 60 -9.85 0.53 -39.40
N ASP A 61 -10.42 1.70 -39.60
CA ASP A 61 -11.07 2.07 -40.86
C ASP A 61 -10.10 2.55 -41.94
N GLN A 62 -8.85 2.89 -41.56
CA GLN A 62 -7.90 3.49 -42.49
C GLN A 62 -7.15 2.52 -43.41
N TYR A 63 -7.06 1.22 -43.05
CA TYR A 63 -6.26 0.28 -43.85
C TYR A 63 -6.92 -1.08 -44.00
N CYS A 64 -7.04 -1.54 -45.22
CA CYS A 64 -7.38 -2.94 -45.50
C CYS A 64 -6.23 -3.84 -45.11
N SER A 65 -6.17 -4.22 -43.83
CA SER A 65 -5.24 -5.27 -43.39
C SER A 65 -5.72 -6.62 -43.91
N PRO A 66 -4.83 -7.51 -44.38
CA PRO A 66 -5.19 -8.89 -44.70
C PRO A 66 -5.69 -9.68 -43.46
N PHE A 67 -5.47 -9.15 -42.26
CA PHE A 67 -5.89 -9.69 -40.98
C PHE A 67 -6.87 -8.75 -40.26
N SER A 68 -7.92 -8.29 -40.96
CA SER A 68 -9.00 -7.56 -40.30
C SER A 68 -9.80 -8.49 -39.41
N ILE A 69 -10.24 -7.97 -38.25
CA ILE A 69 -11.12 -8.70 -37.33
C ILE A 69 -12.57 -8.50 -37.80
N PRO A 70 -13.23 -9.52 -38.36
CA PRO A 70 -14.61 -9.39 -38.75
C PRO A 70 -15.53 -9.28 -37.54
N GLY A 71 -16.47 -8.33 -37.59
CA GLY A 71 -17.44 -8.11 -36.52
C GLY A 71 -18.40 -6.99 -36.87
N ALA A 72 -19.38 -6.76 -36.00
CA ALA A 72 -20.39 -5.74 -36.18
C ALA A 72 -20.96 -5.25 -34.84
N VAL A 73 -21.57 -4.07 -34.85
CA VAL A 73 -22.36 -3.59 -33.72
C VAL A 73 -23.60 -4.47 -33.56
N ALA A 74 -23.68 -5.19 -32.46
CA ALA A 74 -24.76 -6.11 -32.13
C ALA A 74 -25.95 -5.40 -31.49
N SER A 75 -25.68 -4.39 -30.64
CA SER A 75 -26.73 -3.63 -29.97
C SER A 75 -26.32 -2.21 -29.62
N TYR A 76 -27.33 -1.36 -29.46
CA TYR A 76 -27.23 -0.03 -28.88
C TYR A 76 -28.44 0.20 -27.98
N THR A 77 -28.21 0.66 -26.75
CA THR A 77 -29.26 0.93 -25.78
C THR A 77 -29.00 2.20 -25.00
N PHE A 78 -30.08 2.82 -24.53
CA PHE A 78 -30.03 3.88 -23.52
C PHE A 78 -31.02 3.52 -22.42
N ALA A 79 -30.53 3.33 -21.20
CA ALA A 79 -31.34 3.01 -20.05
C ALA A 79 -30.67 3.53 -18.77
N ALA A 80 -31.48 4.07 -17.85
CA ALA A 80 -31.02 4.56 -16.56
C ALA A 80 -29.85 5.58 -16.62
N GLY A 81 -29.83 6.44 -17.63
CA GLY A 81 -28.79 7.46 -17.80
C GLY A 81 -27.47 6.92 -18.41
N LEU A 82 -27.48 5.69 -18.92
CA LEU A 82 -26.29 5.04 -19.49
C LEU A 82 -26.52 4.68 -20.96
N TYR A 83 -25.68 5.20 -21.85
CA TYR A 83 -25.57 4.74 -23.22
C TYR A 83 -24.68 3.51 -23.27
N THR A 84 -25.11 2.46 -23.91
CA THR A 84 -24.37 1.20 -24.04
C THR A 84 -24.33 0.73 -25.48
N THR A 85 -23.15 0.43 -25.99
CA THR A 85 -22.95 -0.13 -27.32
C THR A 85 -22.23 -1.46 -27.20
N THR A 86 -22.73 -2.51 -27.86
CA THR A 86 -22.06 -3.80 -27.93
C THR A 86 -21.59 -4.05 -29.35
N TRP A 87 -20.32 -4.41 -29.48
CA TRP A 87 -19.72 -4.91 -30.72
C TRP A 87 -19.30 -6.37 -30.53
N GLU A 88 -19.53 -7.22 -31.53
CA GLU A 88 -19.16 -8.63 -31.51
C GLU A 88 -18.39 -9.00 -32.77
N GLY A 89 -17.36 -9.83 -32.60
CA GLY A 89 -16.53 -10.34 -33.69
C GLY A 89 -15.73 -11.57 -33.29
N GLU A 90 -14.97 -12.11 -34.26
CA GLU A 90 -14.17 -13.31 -34.02
C GLU A 90 -12.88 -13.32 -34.86
N ILE A 91 -11.86 -13.97 -34.32
CA ILE A 91 -10.68 -14.43 -35.07
C ILE A 91 -10.80 -15.94 -35.24
N ALA A 92 -11.48 -16.36 -36.31
CA ALA A 92 -11.83 -17.74 -36.51
C ALA A 92 -10.64 -18.71 -36.64
N SER A 93 -9.46 -18.22 -37.13
CA SER A 93 -8.23 -19.00 -37.17
C SER A 93 -7.70 -19.39 -35.79
N GLU A 94 -7.98 -18.55 -34.78
CA GLU A 94 -7.55 -18.74 -33.40
C GLU A 94 -8.66 -19.31 -32.50
N ASN A 95 -9.87 -19.43 -33.01
CA ASN A 95 -11.10 -19.74 -32.26
C ASN A 95 -11.28 -18.73 -31.07
N LEU A 96 -11.01 -17.46 -31.32
CA LEU A 96 -11.14 -16.40 -30.34
C LEU A 96 -12.36 -15.56 -30.68
N SER A 97 -13.39 -15.58 -29.83
CA SER A 97 -14.49 -14.63 -29.91
C SER A 97 -14.20 -13.37 -29.09
N ILE A 98 -14.71 -12.25 -29.57
CA ILE A 98 -14.43 -10.91 -29.03
C ILE A 98 -15.74 -10.17 -28.87
N THR A 99 -16.03 -9.74 -27.65
CA THR A 99 -17.15 -8.84 -27.40
C THR A 99 -16.63 -7.57 -26.75
N GLN A 100 -16.98 -6.42 -27.30
CA GLN A 100 -16.67 -5.11 -26.70
C GLN A 100 -17.97 -4.43 -26.29
N ILE A 101 -18.04 -3.99 -25.03
CA ILE A 101 -19.11 -3.12 -24.55
C ILE A 101 -18.52 -1.78 -24.18
N THR A 102 -19.01 -0.74 -24.83
CA THR A 102 -18.67 0.65 -24.49
C THR A 102 -19.86 1.30 -23.81
N THR A 103 -19.62 1.89 -22.65
CA THR A 103 -20.60 2.60 -21.84
C THR A 103 -20.22 4.06 -21.68
N LEU A 104 -21.20 4.95 -21.83
CA LEU A 104 -21.07 6.38 -21.62
C LEU A 104 -22.21 6.83 -20.68
N PRO A 105 -21.91 7.30 -19.46
CA PRO A 105 -22.90 7.96 -18.61
C PRO A 105 -23.40 9.26 -19.23
N GLU A 106 -24.68 9.59 -19.00
CA GLU A 106 -25.34 10.76 -19.65
C GLU A 106 -24.74 12.11 -19.21
N ASP A 107 -24.21 12.15 -17.99
CA ASP A 107 -23.70 13.34 -17.32
C ASP A 107 -22.19 13.31 -17.02
N ALA A 108 -21.44 12.41 -17.66
CA ALA A 108 -20.00 12.28 -17.49
C ALA A 108 -19.22 12.56 -18.79
N LEU A 109 -18.00 13.06 -18.66
CA LEU A 109 -17.09 13.32 -19.76
C LEU A 109 -16.02 12.22 -19.88
N TYR A 110 -16.45 10.98 -19.67
CA TYR A 110 -15.64 9.80 -19.94
C TYR A 110 -16.52 8.66 -20.47
N PHE A 111 -15.90 7.69 -21.11
CA PHE A 111 -16.54 6.42 -21.46
C PHE A 111 -15.61 5.25 -21.23
N VAL A 112 -16.19 4.12 -20.88
CA VAL A 112 -15.45 2.90 -20.57
C VAL A 112 -15.74 1.84 -21.63
N THR A 113 -14.68 1.20 -22.12
CA THR A 113 -14.80 0.02 -22.97
C THR A 113 -14.31 -1.20 -22.22
N ARG A 114 -15.17 -2.21 -22.12
CA ARG A 114 -14.84 -3.55 -21.64
C ARG A 114 -14.72 -4.49 -22.82
N VAL A 115 -13.66 -5.31 -22.82
CA VAL A 115 -13.38 -6.26 -23.90
C VAL A 115 -13.30 -7.65 -23.31
N LEU A 116 -14.21 -8.53 -23.74
CA LEU A 116 -14.23 -9.94 -23.39
C LEU A 116 -13.60 -10.73 -24.53
N LEU A 117 -12.60 -11.52 -24.23
CA LEU A 117 -11.86 -12.39 -25.11
C LEU A 117 -12.10 -13.84 -24.67
N CYS A 118 -12.82 -14.64 -25.46
CA CYS A 118 -13.15 -16.02 -25.10
C CYS A 118 -12.47 -17.01 -26.06
N ASN A 119 -11.84 -18.03 -25.49
CA ASN A 119 -11.25 -19.13 -26.24
C ASN A 119 -12.28 -20.23 -26.46
N ASP A 120 -12.89 -20.26 -27.64
CA ASP A 120 -13.88 -21.25 -28.05
C ASP A 120 -13.24 -22.55 -28.64
N GLY A 121 -11.90 -22.56 -28.71
CA GLY A 121 -11.13 -23.64 -29.25
C GLY A 121 -10.75 -24.73 -28.22
N PRO A 122 -10.16 -25.83 -28.70
CA PRO A 122 -9.74 -26.93 -27.84
C PRO A 122 -8.33 -26.77 -27.24
N THR A 123 -7.60 -25.73 -27.58
CA THR A 123 -6.20 -25.49 -27.16
C THR A 123 -6.06 -24.13 -26.50
N ALA A 124 -5.15 -24.01 -25.53
CA ALA A 124 -4.86 -22.73 -24.89
C ALA A 124 -4.30 -21.72 -25.89
N ILE A 125 -4.73 -20.47 -25.79
CA ILE A 125 -4.18 -19.34 -26.53
C ILE A 125 -3.24 -18.62 -25.57
N ASN A 126 -1.99 -18.38 -25.98
CA ASN A 126 -0.96 -17.80 -25.12
C ASN A 126 -0.41 -16.52 -25.72
N GLU A 127 0.18 -15.68 -24.86
CA GLU A 127 0.89 -14.45 -25.24
C GLU A 127 0.04 -13.51 -26.11
N ILE A 128 -1.12 -13.11 -25.55
CA ILE A 128 -2.05 -12.24 -26.23
C ILE A 128 -1.79 -10.82 -25.80
N TYR A 129 -1.64 -9.91 -26.76
CA TYR A 129 -1.57 -8.47 -26.51
C TYR A 129 -2.77 -7.80 -27.18
N TYR A 130 -3.52 -7.03 -26.41
CA TYR A 130 -4.53 -6.11 -26.92
C TYR A 130 -3.96 -4.69 -26.91
N LYS A 131 -4.25 -3.90 -27.93
CA LYS A 131 -3.88 -2.48 -27.99
C LYS A 131 -5.04 -1.66 -28.49
N ARG A 132 -5.32 -0.55 -27.84
CA ARG A 132 -6.18 0.53 -28.31
C ARG A 132 -5.33 1.76 -28.54
N ASN A 133 -5.60 2.50 -29.60
CA ASN A 133 -4.94 3.76 -29.89
C ASN A 133 -5.94 4.82 -30.31
N VAL A 134 -5.58 6.07 -30.07
CA VAL A 134 -6.28 7.25 -30.54
C VAL A 134 -5.28 8.32 -30.92
N ASP A 135 -5.58 9.02 -32.00
CA ASP A 135 -4.90 10.23 -32.41
C ASP A 135 -5.62 11.43 -31.74
N PRO A 136 -4.96 12.14 -30.80
CA PRO A 136 -5.61 13.19 -30.03
C PRO A 136 -5.63 14.56 -30.74
N ASP A 137 -6.04 14.61 -31.98
CA ASP A 137 -6.17 15.84 -32.79
C ASP A 137 -7.27 16.79 -32.26
N ASN A 138 -7.21 17.11 -31.00
CA ASN A 138 -8.28 17.74 -30.23
C ASN A 138 -8.75 19.11 -30.75
N GLU A 139 -7.93 19.82 -31.53
CA GLU A 139 -8.22 21.18 -31.99
C GLU A 139 -8.14 21.35 -33.53
N ALA A 140 -7.71 20.32 -34.25
CA ALA A 140 -7.42 20.40 -35.66
C ALA A 140 -8.61 20.85 -36.51
N ALA A 141 -9.82 20.45 -36.14
CA ALA A 141 -11.06 20.83 -36.82
C ALA A 141 -11.39 22.34 -36.70
N TRP A 142 -10.84 23.05 -35.70
CA TRP A 142 -11.24 24.39 -35.31
C TRP A 142 -10.30 25.48 -35.87
N ILE A 143 -9.01 25.27 -35.74
CA ILE A 143 -8.01 26.31 -36.04
C ILE A 143 -7.19 25.98 -37.30
N GLY A 144 -7.37 24.78 -37.86
CA GLY A 144 -6.60 24.31 -39.04
C GLY A 144 -5.11 24.09 -38.75
N GLU A 145 -4.73 24.26 -37.49
CA GLU A 145 -3.40 24.02 -36.91
C GLU A 145 -3.69 23.40 -35.54
N GLY A 146 -3.21 22.29 -35.15
CA GLY A 146 -3.56 21.71 -33.83
C GLY A 146 -3.41 20.19 -33.80
N PHE A 147 -2.60 19.71 -34.74
CA PHE A 147 -2.22 18.30 -34.77
C PHE A 147 -1.19 17.95 -33.70
N VAL A 148 -0.63 18.96 -33.01
CA VAL A 148 0.41 18.75 -32.00
C VAL A 148 -0.16 18.82 -30.60
N THR A 149 0.00 17.74 -29.86
CA THR A 149 -0.40 17.64 -28.45
C THR A 149 0.80 17.41 -27.56
N GLU A 150 0.71 17.81 -26.29
CA GLU A 150 1.63 17.39 -25.24
C GLU A 150 1.14 16.05 -24.69
N ASN A 151 1.85 14.97 -25.05
CA ASN A 151 1.55 13.62 -24.65
C ASN A 151 2.39 13.25 -23.43
N THR A 152 1.77 12.87 -22.33
CA THR A 152 2.45 12.58 -21.06
C THR A 152 2.02 11.22 -20.49
N ILE A 153 2.99 10.39 -20.11
CA ILE A 153 2.73 9.23 -19.27
C ILE A 153 2.57 9.72 -17.82
N VAL A 154 1.35 9.68 -17.31
CA VAL A 154 1.00 10.18 -15.97
C VAL A 154 1.20 9.08 -14.92
N TYR A 155 0.68 7.88 -15.21
CA TYR A 155 0.82 6.69 -14.37
C TYR A 155 1.21 5.49 -15.22
N GLN A 156 2.08 4.61 -14.67
CA GLN A 156 2.55 3.41 -15.36
C GLN A 156 2.80 2.26 -14.39
N PRO A 157 2.04 1.16 -14.45
CA PRO A 157 2.35 -0.05 -13.71
C PRO A 157 3.72 -0.66 -14.09
N PRO A 158 4.40 -1.38 -13.21
CA PRO A 158 3.97 -1.75 -11.84
C PRO A 158 4.39 -0.73 -10.77
N VAL A 159 4.85 0.46 -11.13
CA VAL A 159 5.23 1.52 -10.17
C VAL A 159 3.97 2.15 -9.60
N ASP A 160 2.99 2.39 -10.47
CA ASP A 160 1.67 2.89 -10.11
C ASP A 160 0.63 1.77 -10.22
N GLU A 161 -0.48 1.88 -9.50
CA GLU A 161 -1.62 0.96 -9.61
C GLU A 161 -2.42 1.19 -10.88
N ASP A 162 -2.42 2.42 -11.37
CA ASP A 162 -3.10 2.87 -12.57
C ASP A 162 -2.14 2.97 -13.76
N ALA A 163 -2.67 2.81 -14.96
CA ALA A 163 -2.05 3.23 -16.21
C ALA A 163 -2.80 4.44 -16.75
N LEU A 164 -2.10 5.52 -17.09
CA LEU A 164 -2.70 6.72 -17.66
C LEU A 164 -1.72 7.45 -18.58
N VAL A 165 -2.13 7.67 -19.82
CA VAL A 165 -1.53 8.64 -20.72
C VAL A 165 -2.51 9.78 -20.97
N SER A 166 -2.02 11.00 -20.95
CA SER A 166 -2.80 12.18 -21.31
C SER A 166 -2.22 12.87 -22.55
N ALA A 167 -3.10 13.46 -23.32
CA ALA A 167 -2.77 14.35 -24.43
C ALA A 167 -3.48 15.68 -24.21
N VAL A 168 -2.71 16.76 -24.18
CA VAL A 168 -3.23 18.12 -24.00
C VAL A 168 -2.87 18.95 -25.22
N SER A 169 -3.88 19.50 -25.88
CA SER A 169 -3.69 20.34 -27.05
C SER A 169 -3.25 21.77 -26.69
N SER A 170 -2.66 22.46 -27.65
CA SER A 170 -2.26 23.87 -27.52
C SER A 170 -2.74 24.65 -28.75
N PRO A 171 -3.39 25.84 -28.58
CA PRO A 171 -3.37 26.70 -27.40
C PRO A 171 -4.59 26.55 -26.44
N MET A 172 -5.60 25.71 -26.74
CA MET A 172 -6.86 25.71 -26.00
C MET A 172 -6.84 24.83 -24.75
N GLY A 173 -5.91 23.88 -24.66
CA GLY A 173 -5.75 23.03 -23.46
C GLY A 173 -6.76 21.89 -23.39
N CYS A 174 -7.32 21.45 -24.52
CA CYS A 174 -8.25 20.35 -24.55
C CYS A 174 -7.56 19.05 -24.10
N TYR A 175 -8.19 18.35 -23.14
CA TYR A 175 -7.66 17.16 -22.50
C TYR A 175 -8.25 15.88 -23.10
N LEU A 176 -7.39 14.91 -23.36
CA LEU A 176 -7.79 13.53 -23.65
C LEU A 176 -6.91 12.60 -22.80
N GLY A 177 -7.51 11.85 -21.90
CA GLY A 177 -6.87 10.78 -21.17
C GLY A 177 -7.26 9.41 -21.71
N MET A 178 -6.34 8.45 -21.65
CA MET A 178 -6.62 7.04 -21.86
C MET A 178 -5.99 6.24 -20.72
N GLY A 179 -6.79 5.49 -19.95
CA GLY A 179 -6.29 4.84 -18.76
C GLY A 179 -7.07 3.61 -18.33
N ALA A 180 -6.48 2.87 -17.40
CA ALA A 180 -7.07 1.69 -16.75
C ALA A 180 -6.47 1.48 -15.36
N ARG A 181 -7.26 0.95 -14.46
CA ARG A 181 -6.81 0.40 -13.17
C ARG A 181 -6.63 -1.11 -13.30
N ASP A 182 -5.54 -1.51 -13.94
CA ASP A 182 -5.18 -2.91 -14.17
C ASP A 182 -3.64 -3.04 -14.25
N LEU A 183 -3.04 -3.83 -13.38
CA LEU A 183 -1.60 -4.08 -13.35
C LEU A 183 -1.05 -4.73 -14.63
N ASN A 184 -1.92 -5.36 -15.44
CA ASN A 184 -1.59 -5.90 -16.74
C ASN A 184 -1.81 -4.90 -17.88
N SER A 185 -2.08 -3.64 -17.59
CA SER A 185 -2.12 -2.57 -18.57
C SER A 185 -0.80 -1.81 -18.62
N ARG A 186 -0.52 -1.20 -19.77
CA ARG A 186 0.57 -0.24 -19.97
C ARG A 186 0.08 0.82 -20.94
N VAL A 187 0.55 2.04 -20.75
CA VAL A 187 0.27 3.14 -21.68
C VAL A 187 1.54 3.57 -22.40
N SER A 188 1.38 4.11 -23.58
CA SER A 188 2.47 4.65 -24.39
C SER A 188 1.97 5.77 -25.30
N PHE A 189 2.88 6.52 -25.86
CA PHE A 189 2.63 7.44 -26.96
C PHE A 189 3.63 7.20 -28.10
N GLY A 190 3.31 7.69 -29.30
CA GLY A 190 4.20 7.57 -30.47
C GLY A 190 3.43 7.37 -31.76
N SER A 191 3.92 6.50 -32.62
CA SER A 191 3.39 6.27 -33.95
C SER A 191 1.94 5.79 -33.98
N PHE A 192 1.23 6.14 -35.04
CA PHE A 192 -0.14 5.69 -35.29
C PHE A 192 -0.22 4.16 -35.46
N ALA A 193 -1.41 3.61 -35.23
CA ALA A 193 -1.64 2.15 -35.21
C ALA A 193 -1.12 1.39 -36.43
N THR A 194 -0.94 2.08 -37.56
CA THR A 194 -0.67 1.50 -38.84
C THR A 194 0.78 1.64 -39.33
N GLU A 195 1.62 2.34 -38.60
CA GLU A 195 2.98 2.67 -39.01
C GLU A 195 4.07 1.81 -38.35
N GLY A 196 3.86 0.47 -38.29
CA GLY A 196 4.94 -0.47 -38.00
C GLY A 196 5.12 -0.85 -36.52
N GLY A 197 4.20 -0.46 -35.64
CA GLY A 197 4.21 -0.86 -34.23
C GLY A 197 3.19 -1.97 -33.93
N THR A 198 3.59 -2.96 -33.13
CA THR A 198 2.71 -4.05 -32.68
C THR A 198 2.14 -3.76 -31.29
N PRO A 199 1.06 -4.45 -30.86
CA PRO A 199 0.58 -4.40 -29.50
C PRO A 199 1.66 -4.70 -28.45
N GLU A 200 2.52 -5.68 -28.69
CA GLU A 200 3.66 -5.99 -27.84
C GLU A 200 4.69 -4.84 -27.74
N ASN A 201 4.93 -4.13 -28.86
CA ASN A 201 5.80 -2.95 -28.84
C ASN A 201 5.22 -1.83 -27.98
N ALA A 202 3.92 -1.60 -28.06
CA ALA A 202 3.23 -0.59 -27.24
C ALA A 202 3.29 -0.96 -25.75
N TRP A 203 3.09 -2.25 -25.42
CA TRP A 203 3.24 -2.76 -24.07
C TRP A 203 4.64 -2.55 -23.50
N ASN A 204 5.68 -2.86 -24.29
CA ASN A 204 7.07 -2.79 -23.86
C ASN A 204 7.68 -1.38 -23.97
N GLY A 205 7.00 -0.40 -24.57
CA GLY A 205 7.57 0.92 -24.85
C GLY A 205 8.75 0.83 -25.83
N THR A 206 8.64 0.01 -26.87
CA THR A 206 9.72 -0.27 -27.82
C THR A 206 9.31 0.05 -29.25
N GLY A 207 10.30 0.07 -30.16
CA GLY A 207 10.04 0.43 -31.56
C GLY A 207 9.60 1.88 -31.67
N PRO A 208 8.42 2.17 -32.27
CA PRO A 208 7.94 3.54 -32.46
C PRO A 208 7.19 4.10 -31.23
N TYR A 209 7.19 3.39 -30.10
CA TYR A 209 6.45 3.78 -28.89
C TYR A 209 7.38 4.10 -27.73
N SER A 210 6.99 5.09 -26.92
CA SER A 210 7.58 5.37 -25.61
C SER A 210 6.53 5.21 -24.51
N ASN A 211 6.92 4.60 -23.40
CA ASN A 211 6.08 4.37 -22.23
C ASN A 211 6.52 5.18 -21.01
N GLU A 212 7.30 6.23 -21.21
CA GLU A 212 7.78 7.14 -20.17
C GLU A 212 7.95 8.57 -20.69
N GLY A 213 7.84 9.52 -19.77
CA GLY A 213 8.13 10.95 -20.03
C GLY A 213 7.00 11.70 -20.70
N THR A 214 7.39 12.84 -21.30
CA THR A 214 6.49 13.76 -22.02
C THR A 214 7.11 14.14 -23.36
N ILE A 215 6.27 14.23 -24.38
CA ILE A 215 6.67 14.69 -25.71
C ILE A 215 5.60 15.63 -26.29
N THR A 216 6.02 16.62 -27.07
CA THR A 216 5.11 17.50 -27.80
C THR A 216 5.29 17.24 -29.28
N GLU A 217 4.37 16.49 -29.87
CA GLU A 217 4.39 16.12 -31.27
C GLU A 217 2.99 15.72 -31.77
N ASP A 218 2.85 15.59 -33.08
CA ASP A 218 1.73 14.92 -33.73
C ASP A 218 1.94 13.41 -33.59
N GLY A 219 1.18 12.77 -32.74
CA GLY A 219 1.35 11.36 -32.41
C GLY A 219 0.19 10.78 -31.59
N ALA A 220 -0.01 9.48 -31.74
CA ALA A 220 -1.09 8.78 -31.06
C ALA A 220 -0.74 8.41 -29.62
N THR A 221 -1.76 8.37 -28.77
CA THR A 221 -1.71 7.75 -27.45
C THR A 221 -2.27 6.32 -27.50
N GLN A 222 -1.71 5.43 -26.68
CA GLN A 222 -2.07 4.02 -26.67
C GLN A 222 -2.23 3.49 -25.26
N ILE A 223 -3.15 2.52 -25.11
CA ILE A 223 -3.19 1.60 -23.99
C ILE A 223 -3.07 0.15 -24.50
N ALA A 224 -2.24 -0.64 -23.85
CA ALA A 224 -2.02 -2.03 -24.19
C ALA A 224 -2.19 -2.93 -22.96
N PHE A 225 -2.69 -4.14 -23.19
CA PHE A 225 -2.89 -5.17 -22.16
C PHE A 225 -2.17 -6.44 -22.57
N TYR A 226 -1.54 -7.10 -21.58
CA TYR A 226 -0.95 -8.40 -21.74
C TYR A 226 -1.77 -9.48 -21.04
N ILE A 227 -2.18 -10.49 -21.79
CA ILE A 227 -2.95 -11.63 -21.29
C ILE A 227 -2.11 -12.88 -21.52
N PRO A 228 -1.53 -13.46 -20.45
CA PRO A 228 -0.58 -14.57 -20.57
C PRO A 228 -1.18 -15.80 -21.25
N THR A 229 -2.41 -16.17 -20.88
CA THR A 229 -3.07 -17.39 -21.38
C THR A 229 -4.59 -17.30 -21.22
N ILE A 230 -5.32 -17.81 -22.23
CA ILE A 230 -6.75 -18.12 -22.13
C ILE A 230 -6.91 -19.62 -22.40
N LEU A 231 -7.37 -20.36 -21.39
CA LEU A 231 -7.59 -21.82 -21.50
C LEU A 231 -8.83 -22.12 -22.33
N PRO A 232 -8.96 -23.33 -22.88
CA PRO A 232 -10.16 -23.74 -23.59
C PRO A 232 -11.46 -23.55 -22.81
N GLY A 233 -12.41 -22.79 -23.37
CA GLY A 233 -13.66 -22.43 -22.73
C GLY A 233 -13.56 -21.33 -21.69
N GLU A 234 -12.38 -20.73 -21.49
CA GLU A 234 -12.17 -19.60 -20.61
C GLU A 234 -12.32 -18.27 -21.36
N CYS A 235 -12.76 -17.24 -20.65
CA CYS A 235 -12.76 -15.86 -21.12
C CYS A 235 -11.87 -15.00 -20.24
N LYS A 236 -11.27 -13.96 -20.81
CA LYS A 236 -10.56 -12.88 -20.10
C LYS A 236 -11.19 -11.55 -20.45
N CYS A 237 -11.36 -10.73 -19.44
CA CYS A 237 -11.93 -9.39 -19.57
C CYS A 237 -10.85 -8.36 -19.26
N ILE A 238 -10.80 -7.33 -20.08
CA ILE A 238 -10.01 -6.11 -19.84
C ILE A 238 -10.91 -4.89 -19.97
N ALA A 239 -10.56 -3.80 -19.31
CA ALA A 239 -11.32 -2.56 -19.40
C ALA A 239 -10.41 -1.35 -19.41
N PHE A 240 -10.82 -0.32 -20.13
CA PHE A 240 -10.12 0.97 -20.18
C PHE A 240 -11.12 2.11 -20.40
N ALA A 241 -10.70 3.31 -20.00
CA ALA A 241 -11.48 4.53 -20.17
C ALA A 241 -10.82 5.48 -21.15
N TYR A 242 -11.65 6.21 -21.91
CA TYR A 242 -11.33 7.49 -22.50
C TYR A 242 -11.90 8.58 -21.58
N ILE A 243 -11.07 9.56 -21.26
CA ILE A 243 -11.35 10.60 -20.27
C ILE A 243 -11.21 11.94 -20.97
N LEU A 244 -12.30 12.67 -21.06
CA LEU A 244 -12.37 13.92 -21.85
C LEU A 244 -12.32 15.16 -20.93
N ASN A 245 -12.31 14.96 -19.63
CA ASN A 245 -12.13 15.98 -18.62
C ASN A 245 -11.28 15.42 -17.46
N GLU A 246 -10.25 16.15 -17.06
CA GLU A 246 -9.37 15.75 -15.96
C GLU A 246 -10.11 15.62 -14.61
N ASP A 247 -11.18 16.38 -14.41
CA ASP A 247 -12.00 16.32 -13.19
C ASP A 247 -12.70 14.94 -13.00
N ASP A 248 -12.99 14.23 -14.11
CA ASP A 248 -13.64 12.91 -14.10
C ASP A 248 -12.66 11.74 -14.01
N LEU A 249 -11.35 12.02 -13.92
CA LEU A 249 -10.28 11.03 -13.99
C LEU A 249 -10.45 9.89 -12.98
N ALA A 250 -10.67 10.22 -11.72
CA ALA A 250 -10.77 9.22 -10.66
C ALA A 250 -11.96 8.28 -10.88
N GLU A 251 -13.13 8.84 -11.23
CA GLU A 251 -14.35 8.08 -11.49
C GLU A 251 -14.21 7.21 -12.74
N ALA A 252 -13.58 7.75 -13.78
CA ALA A 252 -13.33 7.02 -15.02
C ALA A 252 -12.41 5.81 -14.80
N LEU A 253 -11.32 5.98 -14.03
CA LEU A 253 -10.42 4.88 -13.69
C LEU A 253 -11.10 3.85 -12.79
N ASP A 254 -11.86 4.28 -11.79
CA ASP A 254 -12.66 3.37 -10.95
C ASP A 254 -13.64 2.54 -11.79
N ALA A 255 -14.25 3.16 -12.80
CA ALA A 255 -15.16 2.48 -13.71
C ALA A 255 -14.49 1.44 -14.62
N THR A 256 -13.14 1.45 -14.77
CA THR A 256 -12.40 0.42 -15.51
C THR A 256 -12.11 -0.83 -14.69
N VAL A 257 -12.24 -0.76 -13.37
CA VAL A 257 -12.06 -1.94 -12.51
C VAL A 257 -13.10 -2.98 -12.90
N THR A 258 -12.63 -4.13 -13.35
CA THR A 258 -13.52 -5.22 -13.72
C THR A 258 -14.17 -5.82 -12.48
N TYR A 259 -13.39 -6.04 -11.44
CA TYR A 259 -13.80 -6.29 -10.05
C TYR A 259 -12.55 -6.45 -9.16
N ASN A 260 -12.60 -5.84 -8.00
CA ASN A 260 -11.61 -6.03 -6.93
C ASN A 260 -12.32 -6.20 -5.61
N VAL A 261 -11.58 -6.55 -4.57
CA VAL A 261 -12.09 -6.60 -3.20
C VAL A 261 -11.48 -5.46 -2.40
N THR A 262 -12.30 -4.79 -1.60
CA THR A 262 -11.77 -3.93 -0.54
C THR A 262 -11.90 -4.61 0.80
N ALA A 263 -10.93 -4.39 1.68
CA ALA A 263 -10.95 -4.85 3.06
C ALA A 263 -10.61 -3.69 3.99
N GLY A 264 -11.56 -3.30 4.82
CA GLY A 264 -11.43 -2.12 5.68
C GLY A 264 -11.36 -0.79 4.93
N GLY A 265 -11.67 -0.77 3.63
CA GLY A 265 -11.59 0.38 2.74
C GLY A 265 -10.37 0.39 1.81
N ASP A 266 -9.38 -0.46 2.05
CA ASP A 266 -8.21 -0.60 1.19
C ASP A 266 -8.50 -1.59 0.04
N ILE A 267 -8.10 -1.25 -1.18
CA ILE A 267 -8.22 -2.13 -2.34
C ILE A 267 -7.16 -3.23 -2.23
N ILE A 268 -7.58 -4.48 -2.37
CA ILE A 268 -6.71 -5.64 -2.35
C ILE A 268 -6.95 -6.50 -3.58
N ALA A 269 -5.89 -7.08 -4.15
CA ALA A 269 -6.03 -8.01 -5.26
C ALA A 269 -6.65 -9.33 -4.79
N SER A 270 -7.33 -10.04 -5.72
CA SER A 270 -7.81 -11.39 -5.42
C SER A 270 -6.67 -12.32 -5.03
N GLY A 271 -6.81 -13.00 -3.91
CA GLY A 271 -5.76 -13.85 -3.32
C GLY A 271 -4.91 -13.15 -2.26
N ASP A 272 -5.03 -11.85 -2.12
CA ASP A 272 -4.33 -11.08 -1.09
C ASP A 272 -5.02 -11.18 0.27
N SER A 273 -4.40 -10.56 1.26
CA SER A 273 -4.79 -10.69 2.65
C SER A 273 -4.99 -9.33 3.30
N SER A 274 -5.83 -9.32 4.34
CA SER A 274 -5.99 -8.22 5.28
C SER A 274 -5.98 -8.77 6.71
N ALA A 275 -6.06 -7.91 7.72
CA ALA A 275 -6.03 -8.35 9.10
C ALA A 275 -6.98 -7.56 10.00
N VAL A 276 -7.39 -8.20 11.10
CA VAL A 276 -8.00 -7.57 12.27
C VAL A 276 -7.08 -7.78 13.47
N CYS A 277 -7.09 -6.84 14.41
CA CYS A 277 -6.13 -6.84 15.51
C CYS A 277 -6.54 -7.77 16.65
N ASN A 278 -7.82 -8.06 16.84
CA ASN A 278 -8.29 -8.93 17.90
C ASN A 278 -9.30 -9.95 17.40
N SER A 279 -9.33 -11.10 18.05
CA SER A 279 -10.36 -12.09 17.81
C SER A 279 -11.74 -11.53 18.17
N GLY A 280 -12.65 -11.54 17.19
CA GLY A 280 -13.99 -10.96 17.29
C GLY A 280 -14.13 -9.54 16.76
N ASP A 281 -13.04 -8.93 16.31
CA ASP A 281 -13.11 -7.66 15.57
C ASP A 281 -13.82 -7.82 14.24
N THR A 282 -14.34 -6.72 13.72
CA THR A 282 -15.08 -6.70 12.47
C THR A 282 -14.33 -5.93 11.38
N ILE A 283 -14.42 -6.44 10.15
CA ILE A 283 -13.91 -5.79 8.96
C ILE A 283 -14.99 -5.72 7.88
N SER A 284 -15.09 -4.61 7.17
CA SER A 284 -15.95 -4.52 5.99
C SER A 284 -15.20 -5.08 4.78
N LEU A 285 -15.85 -5.95 4.04
CA LEU A 285 -15.37 -6.49 2.77
C LEU A 285 -16.38 -6.07 1.68
N GLU A 286 -15.88 -5.56 0.57
CA GLU A 286 -16.73 -5.09 -0.52
C GLU A 286 -16.11 -5.44 -1.87
N VAL A 287 -16.95 -5.89 -2.81
CA VAL A 287 -16.55 -6.05 -4.22
C VAL A 287 -16.84 -4.74 -4.93
N ILE A 288 -15.82 -4.15 -5.54
CA ILE A 288 -15.95 -2.93 -6.32
C ILE A 288 -15.79 -3.20 -7.81
N GLY A 289 -16.37 -2.33 -8.65
CA GLY A 289 -16.18 -2.33 -10.10
C GLY A 289 -17.22 -3.12 -10.92
N ALA A 290 -17.98 -4.04 -10.34
CA ALA A 290 -18.90 -4.89 -11.08
C ALA A 290 -20.30 -4.94 -10.45
N ASN A 291 -21.13 -3.95 -10.78
CA ASN A 291 -22.50 -3.84 -10.29
C ASN A 291 -23.51 -4.75 -11.03
N ASP A 292 -23.06 -5.48 -12.04
CA ASP A 292 -23.85 -6.35 -12.89
C ASP A 292 -23.78 -7.84 -12.50
N TYR A 293 -23.14 -8.14 -11.35
CA TYR A 293 -23.00 -9.49 -10.82
C TYR A 293 -23.90 -9.75 -9.61
N ASP A 294 -24.39 -10.98 -9.51
CA ASP A 294 -24.97 -11.53 -8.28
C ASP A 294 -23.83 -12.18 -7.45
N TRP A 295 -23.41 -11.49 -6.37
CA TRP A 295 -22.30 -11.92 -5.54
C TRP A 295 -22.73 -12.80 -4.37
N THR A 296 -21.96 -13.86 -4.09
CA THR A 296 -22.09 -14.76 -2.93
C THR A 296 -20.74 -14.95 -2.24
N TRP A 297 -20.76 -15.05 -0.91
CA TRP A 297 -19.59 -15.13 -0.06
C TRP A 297 -19.57 -16.46 0.72
N SER A 298 -18.44 -17.15 0.75
CA SER A 298 -18.25 -18.41 1.45
C SER A 298 -16.86 -18.48 2.11
N PRO A 299 -16.77 -18.98 3.37
CA PRO A 299 -17.87 -19.42 4.22
C PRO A 299 -18.76 -18.28 4.70
N SER A 300 -20.02 -18.56 5.01
CA SER A 300 -20.95 -17.58 5.61
C SER A 300 -20.73 -17.39 7.11
N THR A 301 -19.89 -18.21 7.73
CA THR A 301 -19.55 -18.12 9.16
C THR A 301 -18.87 -16.77 9.45
N GLY A 302 -19.40 -16.05 10.43
CA GLY A 302 -18.90 -14.74 10.83
C GLY A 302 -19.40 -13.59 9.96
N LEU A 303 -20.06 -13.83 8.83
CA LEU A 303 -20.62 -12.78 7.99
C LEU A 303 -22.01 -12.34 8.48
N ASN A 304 -22.28 -11.03 8.37
CA ASN A 304 -23.61 -10.49 8.65
C ASN A 304 -24.64 -10.89 7.58
N VAL A 305 -24.19 -11.00 6.34
CA VAL A 305 -24.92 -11.55 5.16
C VAL A 305 -23.90 -12.30 4.29
N ASP A 306 -24.35 -13.22 3.47
CA ASP A 306 -23.50 -14.03 2.56
C ASP A 306 -23.78 -13.73 1.07
N THR A 307 -24.53 -12.69 0.77
CA THR A 307 -24.86 -12.24 -0.57
C THR A 307 -24.77 -10.73 -0.71
N GLY A 308 -24.54 -10.27 -1.93
CA GLY A 308 -24.41 -8.84 -2.27
C GLY A 308 -22.96 -8.36 -2.36
N ILE A 309 -22.79 -7.12 -2.75
CA ILE A 309 -21.49 -6.50 -3.01
C ILE A 309 -20.68 -6.21 -1.73
N SER A 310 -21.34 -6.09 -0.59
CA SER A 310 -20.71 -5.70 0.68
C SER A 310 -21.18 -6.57 1.83
N VAL A 311 -20.23 -7.03 2.65
CA VAL A 311 -20.46 -7.81 3.86
C VAL A 311 -19.63 -7.27 5.01
N ILE A 312 -20.06 -7.55 6.25
CA ILE A 312 -19.25 -7.29 7.45
C ILE A 312 -18.85 -8.66 8.01
N ALA A 313 -17.56 -8.91 8.08
CA ALA A 313 -17.00 -10.12 8.66
C ALA A 313 -16.60 -9.89 10.12
N THR A 314 -17.08 -10.74 11.04
CA THR A 314 -16.60 -10.85 12.43
C THR A 314 -15.58 -11.98 12.46
N VAL A 315 -14.31 -11.67 12.64
CA VAL A 315 -13.21 -12.62 12.44
C VAL A 315 -12.70 -13.12 13.80
N THR A 316 -12.92 -14.40 14.09
CA THR A 316 -12.46 -15.04 15.33
C THR A 316 -11.22 -15.90 15.14
N GLU A 317 -10.96 -16.30 13.89
CA GLU A 317 -9.79 -17.06 13.44
C GLU A 317 -9.48 -16.69 12.01
N THR A 318 -8.25 -16.93 11.55
CA THR A 318 -7.86 -16.69 10.17
C THR A 318 -8.82 -17.39 9.21
N THR A 319 -9.47 -16.61 8.36
CA THR A 319 -10.53 -17.10 7.48
C THR A 319 -10.26 -16.64 6.04
N GLU A 320 -10.26 -17.58 5.11
CA GLU A 320 -10.27 -17.31 3.67
C GLU A 320 -11.72 -17.27 3.18
N TYR A 321 -12.12 -16.14 2.63
CA TYR A 321 -13.42 -15.96 1.99
C TYR A 321 -13.27 -16.13 0.47
N THR A 322 -14.09 -17.00 -0.10
CA THR A 322 -14.29 -17.12 -1.55
C THR A 322 -15.54 -16.34 -1.94
N ILE A 323 -15.41 -15.48 -2.92
CA ILE A 323 -16.45 -14.58 -3.40
C ILE A 323 -16.77 -14.99 -4.84
N THR A 324 -17.99 -15.45 -5.08
CA THR A 324 -18.42 -15.91 -6.42
C THR A 324 -19.44 -14.93 -6.97
N GLY A 325 -19.14 -14.36 -8.13
CA GLY A 325 -20.02 -13.50 -8.89
C GLY A 325 -20.59 -14.26 -10.11
N VAL A 326 -21.89 -14.18 -10.31
CA VAL A 326 -22.58 -14.85 -11.43
C VAL A 326 -23.38 -13.83 -12.23
N GLY A 327 -23.37 -13.97 -13.55
CA GLY A 327 -24.26 -13.21 -14.46
C GLY A 327 -23.67 -11.91 -14.99
N GLY A 328 -22.45 -11.53 -14.62
CA GLY A 328 -21.82 -10.34 -15.16
C GLY A 328 -21.33 -10.48 -16.60
N PHE A 329 -21.12 -9.33 -17.26
CA PHE A 329 -20.62 -9.27 -18.64
C PHE A 329 -19.28 -10.01 -18.83
N CYS A 330 -18.39 -9.90 -17.86
CA CYS A 330 -17.07 -10.54 -17.90
C CYS A 330 -17.10 -12.07 -17.59
N GLY A 331 -18.27 -12.71 -17.62
CA GLY A 331 -18.47 -14.11 -17.23
C GLY A 331 -18.53 -14.30 -15.71
N ASP A 332 -18.61 -15.52 -15.24
CA ASP A 332 -18.60 -15.80 -13.80
C ASP A 332 -17.23 -15.44 -13.21
N ALA A 333 -17.25 -14.82 -12.04
CA ALA A 333 -16.05 -14.34 -11.34
C ALA A 333 -15.84 -15.11 -10.04
N VAL A 334 -14.60 -15.40 -9.71
CA VAL A 334 -14.21 -15.94 -8.40
C VAL A 334 -13.05 -15.14 -7.85
N LEU A 335 -13.26 -14.56 -6.69
CA LEU A 335 -12.25 -13.82 -5.94
C LEU A 335 -12.00 -14.51 -4.61
N THR A 336 -10.83 -14.33 -4.03
CA THR A 336 -10.52 -14.79 -2.68
C THR A 336 -9.88 -13.67 -1.87
N VAL A 337 -10.18 -13.65 -0.59
CA VAL A 337 -9.54 -12.76 0.39
C VAL A 337 -9.31 -13.51 1.69
N THR A 338 -8.10 -13.43 2.23
CA THR A 338 -7.80 -14.01 3.54
C THR A 338 -7.74 -12.90 4.59
N VAL A 339 -8.54 -13.04 5.65
CA VAL A 339 -8.49 -12.13 6.79
C VAL A 339 -7.85 -12.85 7.99
N PHE A 340 -6.72 -12.31 8.45
CA PHE A 340 -5.99 -12.82 9.60
C PHE A 340 -6.46 -12.17 10.90
N VAL A 341 -6.36 -12.90 12.01
CA VAL A 341 -6.33 -12.31 13.35
C VAL A 341 -4.85 -12.10 13.71
N ASP A 342 -4.41 -10.86 13.68
CA ASP A 342 -2.99 -10.45 13.80
C ASP A 342 -2.77 -9.76 15.15
N SER A 343 -3.03 -10.49 16.26
CA SER A 343 -3.02 -9.95 17.60
C SER A 343 -1.66 -10.11 18.27
N LEU A 344 -1.19 -9.01 18.87
CA LEU A 344 -0.06 -9.01 19.81
C LEU A 344 -0.51 -9.12 21.29
N GLU A 345 -1.79 -9.34 21.55
CA GLU A 345 -2.31 -9.50 22.91
C GLU A 345 -1.60 -10.66 23.63
N ASN A 346 -0.99 -10.37 24.79
CA ASN A 346 -0.20 -11.30 25.59
C ASN A 346 1.05 -11.90 24.87
N LEU A 347 1.53 -11.29 23.81
CA LEU A 347 2.74 -11.70 23.11
C LEU A 347 3.91 -10.73 23.31
N VAL A 348 3.65 -9.51 23.77
CA VAL A 348 4.66 -8.53 24.17
C VAL A 348 4.93 -8.71 25.65
N ASP A 349 6.19 -8.87 26.03
CA ASP A 349 6.66 -9.04 27.41
C ASP A 349 7.84 -8.09 27.65
N ALA A 350 7.65 -7.08 28.47
CA ALA A 350 8.69 -6.13 28.84
C ALA A 350 9.67 -6.66 29.90
N GLY A 351 9.40 -7.85 30.41
CA GLY A 351 10.13 -8.47 31.50
C GLY A 351 9.55 -8.19 32.90
N ALA A 352 10.11 -8.84 33.92
CA ALA A 352 9.63 -8.68 35.27
C ALA A 352 10.21 -7.44 35.97
N ASP A 353 9.43 -6.81 36.85
CA ASP A 353 9.88 -5.71 37.67
C ASP A 353 11.08 -6.11 38.57
N TYR A 354 12.07 -5.22 38.68
CA TYR A 354 13.22 -5.45 39.52
C TYR A 354 13.83 -4.16 40.07
N SER A 355 14.86 -4.29 40.87
CA SER A 355 15.53 -3.14 41.47
C SER A 355 17.04 -3.20 41.32
N ILE A 356 17.68 -2.03 41.20
CA ILE A 356 19.13 -1.83 41.16
C ILE A 356 19.52 -0.72 42.13
N CYS A 357 20.83 -0.54 42.32
CA CYS A 357 21.36 0.59 43.08
C CYS A 357 21.69 1.75 42.16
N LEU A 358 21.63 2.97 42.70
CA LEU A 358 22.01 4.15 41.96
C LEU A 358 23.48 4.05 41.52
N GLY A 359 23.74 4.22 40.22
CA GLY A 359 25.05 4.10 39.60
C GLY A 359 25.30 2.74 38.96
N ASP A 360 24.43 1.77 39.13
CA ASP A 360 24.48 0.51 38.40
C ASP A 360 23.95 0.71 36.99
N GLU A 361 24.49 -0.10 36.08
CA GLU A 361 23.99 -0.26 34.72
C GLU A 361 23.16 -1.56 34.63
N THR A 362 22.06 -1.55 33.90
CA THR A 362 21.22 -2.73 33.69
C THR A 362 20.68 -2.79 32.27
N THR A 363 20.34 -3.97 31.80
CA THR A 363 19.72 -4.21 30.49
C THR A 363 18.37 -4.89 30.69
N PHE A 364 17.34 -4.44 30.01
CA PHE A 364 16.06 -5.16 29.99
C PHE A 364 16.21 -6.46 29.22
N GLU A 365 15.46 -7.47 29.60
CA GLU A 365 15.32 -8.75 28.87
C GLU A 365 13.85 -8.84 28.44
N ALA A 366 13.56 -8.33 27.24
CA ALA A 366 12.20 -8.21 26.73
C ALA A 366 11.95 -9.15 25.54
N ASP A 367 10.68 -9.38 25.22
CA ASP A 367 10.24 -10.09 24.01
C ASP A 367 9.08 -9.30 23.37
N ALA A 368 9.31 -8.73 22.21
CA ALA A 368 8.31 -7.98 21.48
C ALA A 368 7.29 -8.86 20.74
N GLY A 369 7.49 -10.18 20.78
CA GLY A 369 6.65 -11.17 20.13
C GLY A 369 7.04 -11.43 18.66
N PRO A 370 6.74 -12.64 18.17
CA PRO A 370 7.25 -13.16 16.90
C PRO A 370 6.70 -12.49 15.63
N ILE A 371 5.64 -11.69 15.76
CA ILE A 371 4.97 -11.02 14.64
C ILE A 371 5.13 -9.49 14.67
N ALA A 372 5.88 -8.97 15.66
CA ALA A 372 6.20 -7.55 15.73
C ALA A 372 7.04 -7.13 14.52
N SER A 373 6.68 -6.01 13.93
CA SER A 373 7.38 -5.40 12.79
C SER A 373 8.18 -4.18 13.19
N THR A 374 7.67 -3.44 14.16
CA THR A 374 8.34 -2.28 14.78
C THR A 374 8.13 -2.33 16.28
N ILE A 375 9.15 -1.89 17.02
CA ILE A 375 9.12 -1.77 18.47
C ILE A 375 9.63 -0.41 18.91
N PHE A 376 9.16 0.07 20.04
CA PHE A 376 9.71 1.28 20.67
C PHE A 376 9.35 1.35 22.15
N TRP A 377 10.32 1.84 22.95
CA TRP A 377 10.18 2.06 24.38
C TRP A 377 9.74 3.49 24.70
N THR A 378 8.92 3.64 25.72
CA THR A 378 8.52 4.94 26.26
C THR A 378 8.45 4.87 27.80
N PRO A 379 8.95 5.92 28.52
CA PRO A 379 9.74 7.05 28.02
C PRO A 379 11.16 6.66 27.57
N ASP A 380 11.89 7.56 26.94
CA ASP A 380 13.28 7.36 26.48
C ASP A 380 14.34 7.66 27.57
N LEU A 381 13.89 7.99 28.78
CA LEU A 381 14.74 8.42 29.89
C LEU A 381 15.73 7.32 30.29
N TYR A 382 17.02 7.64 30.31
CA TYR A 382 18.14 6.76 30.65
C TYR A 382 18.38 5.56 29.71
N LEU A 383 17.61 5.38 28.66
CA LEU A 383 17.81 4.31 27.67
C LEU A 383 18.90 4.69 26.66
N ASP A 384 19.72 3.71 26.28
CA ASP A 384 20.71 3.86 25.19
C ASP A 384 20.09 3.75 23.80
N CYS A 385 18.97 3.02 23.67
CA CYS A 385 18.17 2.92 22.46
C CYS A 385 16.68 2.80 22.83
N THR A 386 15.81 3.28 21.95
CA THR A 386 14.35 3.17 22.12
C THR A 386 13.70 2.22 21.12
N ASP A 387 14.42 1.80 20.10
CA ASP A 387 13.97 0.94 19.01
C ASP A 387 14.66 -0.43 18.99
N CYS A 388 15.27 -0.80 20.08
CA CYS A 388 15.88 -2.12 20.31
C CYS A 388 15.06 -2.92 21.34
N GLU A 389 15.15 -4.23 21.29
CA GLU A 389 14.41 -5.13 22.17
C GLU A 389 14.91 -5.04 23.62
N ASP A 390 16.23 -5.04 23.81
CA ASP A 390 16.93 -5.05 25.10
C ASP A 390 17.75 -3.78 25.28
N PRO A 391 17.14 -2.63 25.66
CA PRO A 391 17.89 -1.41 25.94
C PRO A 391 18.70 -1.50 27.24
N THR A 392 19.86 -0.83 27.26
CA THR A 392 20.67 -0.66 28.45
C THR A 392 20.34 0.65 29.12
N LEU A 393 20.23 0.64 30.46
CA LEU A 393 19.85 1.79 31.27
C LEU A 393 20.99 2.18 32.21
N THR A 394 21.22 3.49 32.31
CA THR A 394 22.14 4.11 33.26
C THR A 394 21.49 5.24 34.05
N PRO A 395 20.64 4.90 35.03
CA PRO A 395 19.93 5.92 35.81
C PRO A 395 20.88 6.77 36.66
N THR A 396 20.65 8.10 36.67
CA THR A 396 21.45 9.05 37.44
C THR A 396 20.73 9.57 38.69
N GLU A 397 19.47 9.19 38.89
CA GLU A 397 18.69 9.60 40.07
C GLU A 397 17.96 8.35 40.62
N ALA A 398 17.84 8.32 41.97
CA ALA A 398 17.04 7.27 42.60
C ALA A 398 15.55 7.54 42.47
N GLY A 399 14.76 6.49 42.24
CA GLY A 399 13.32 6.62 42.02
C GLY A 399 12.71 5.34 41.43
N GLU A 400 11.42 5.41 41.17
CA GLU A 400 10.68 4.37 40.47
C GLU A 400 10.37 4.83 39.06
N TYR A 401 10.73 4.03 38.05
CA TYR A 401 10.60 4.31 36.65
C TYR A 401 9.83 3.20 35.96
N THR A 402 8.71 3.55 35.34
CA THR A 402 7.94 2.61 34.52
C THR A 402 8.22 2.87 33.05
N TYR A 403 8.59 1.83 32.34
CA TYR A 403 8.81 1.84 30.90
C TYR A 403 7.79 0.92 30.24
N THR A 404 7.29 1.35 29.09
CA THR A 404 6.38 0.59 28.27
C THR A 404 7.10 0.15 26.99
N LEU A 405 7.19 -1.15 26.75
CA LEU A 405 7.53 -1.71 25.45
C LEU A 405 6.29 -1.67 24.55
N ASN A 406 6.36 -0.94 23.47
CA ASN A 406 5.32 -0.90 22.45
C ASN A 406 5.78 -1.69 21.22
N ALA A 407 4.90 -2.51 20.66
CA ALA A 407 5.14 -3.25 19.44
C ALA A 407 3.98 -3.08 18.47
N VAL A 408 4.27 -3.08 17.17
CA VAL A 408 3.26 -2.99 16.10
C VAL A 408 3.55 -4.03 15.05
N THR A 409 2.54 -4.77 14.59
CA THR A 409 2.68 -5.74 13.50
C THR A 409 2.79 -5.04 12.14
N LYS A 410 3.09 -5.81 11.08
CA LYS A 410 3.08 -5.30 9.70
C LYS A 410 1.71 -4.77 9.25
N TRP A 411 0.62 -5.17 9.92
CA TRP A 411 -0.75 -4.74 9.65
C TRP A 411 -1.20 -3.56 10.51
N GLY A 412 -0.30 -3.01 11.34
CA GLY A 412 -0.59 -1.88 12.21
C GLY A 412 -1.26 -2.26 13.53
N CYS A 413 -1.31 -3.54 13.89
CA CYS A 413 -1.91 -3.98 15.13
C CYS A 413 -0.96 -3.77 16.31
N PRO A 414 -1.36 -3.01 17.34
CA PRO A 414 -0.51 -2.68 18.48
C PRO A 414 -0.52 -3.77 19.56
N GLY A 415 0.58 -3.85 20.28
CA GLY A 415 0.73 -4.57 21.54
C GLY A 415 1.65 -3.79 22.46
N SER A 416 1.51 -3.97 23.77
CA SER A 416 2.40 -3.33 24.73
C SER A 416 2.42 -4.08 26.05
N ASP A 417 3.53 -3.92 26.78
CA ASP A 417 3.69 -4.37 28.18
C ASP A 417 4.58 -3.37 28.93
N ASP A 418 4.45 -3.39 30.26
CA ASP A 418 5.13 -2.45 31.15
C ASP A 418 6.13 -3.17 32.05
N ILE A 419 7.29 -2.53 32.29
CA ILE A 419 8.27 -2.94 33.30
C ILE A 419 8.56 -1.78 34.24
N THR A 420 8.66 -2.09 35.53
CA THR A 420 9.02 -1.12 36.56
C THR A 420 10.41 -1.38 37.09
N LEU A 421 11.29 -0.41 36.95
CA LEU A 421 12.63 -0.38 37.51
C LEU A 421 12.66 0.50 38.77
N THR A 422 13.03 -0.06 39.91
CA THR A 422 13.28 0.68 41.14
C THR A 422 14.79 0.95 41.28
N VAL A 423 15.19 2.21 41.28
CA VAL A 423 16.57 2.64 41.53
C VAL A 423 16.70 3.06 42.98
N ASN A 424 17.33 2.21 43.78
CA ASN A 424 17.53 2.49 45.20
C ASN A 424 18.65 3.52 45.40
N PRO A 425 18.49 4.49 46.30
CA PRO A 425 19.58 5.39 46.63
C PRO A 425 20.71 4.60 47.34
N LEU A 426 21.94 5.06 47.19
CA LEU A 426 23.04 4.53 47.99
C LEU A 426 22.86 4.90 49.48
N PRO A 427 23.28 4.04 50.38
CA PRO A 427 23.25 4.34 51.83
C PRO A 427 24.16 5.57 52.15
N VAL A 428 23.71 6.38 53.07
CA VAL A 428 24.53 7.49 53.57
C VAL A 428 25.41 6.97 54.69
N VAL A 429 26.51 6.31 54.32
CA VAL A 429 27.47 5.74 55.25
C VAL A 429 28.24 6.90 55.91
N ASP A 430 28.44 6.84 57.22
CA ASP A 430 29.21 7.84 58.00
C ASP A 430 30.14 7.08 58.95
N ALA A 431 31.45 7.24 58.81
CA ALA A 431 32.49 6.61 59.59
C ALA A 431 32.80 7.38 60.90
N GLY A 432 32.10 8.52 61.09
CA GLY A 432 32.38 9.48 62.17
C GLY A 432 33.51 10.47 61.90
N ASP A 433 33.74 11.37 62.84
CA ASP A 433 34.77 12.40 62.71
C ASP A 433 36.19 11.83 62.91
N ASP A 434 37.18 12.36 62.20
CA ASP A 434 38.59 12.05 62.42
C ASP A 434 39.00 12.12 63.91
N THR A 435 39.75 11.13 64.32
CA THR A 435 40.00 10.93 65.74
C THR A 435 41.50 10.72 66.04
N ASN A 436 41.81 10.73 67.32
CA ASN A 436 43.18 10.57 67.77
C ASN A 436 43.25 9.52 68.89
N VAL A 437 44.30 8.73 68.91
CA VAL A 437 44.56 7.75 69.95
C VAL A 437 45.96 7.92 70.55
N CYS A 438 46.08 7.67 71.87
CA CYS A 438 47.42 7.62 72.49
C CYS A 438 48.14 6.31 72.11
N PRO A 439 49.49 6.31 72.07
CA PRO A 439 50.23 5.07 71.87
C PRO A 439 49.79 3.97 72.85
N GLU A 440 49.53 2.76 72.34
CA GLU A 440 48.97 1.61 73.05
C GLU A 440 47.55 1.83 73.64
N GLY A 441 46.86 2.91 73.28
CA GLY A 441 45.49 3.22 73.66
C GLY A 441 44.48 2.60 72.67
N SER A 442 43.20 2.68 73.02
CA SER A 442 42.09 2.30 72.16
C SER A 442 41.09 3.45 72.03
N VAL A 443 40.51 3.60 70.86
CA VAL A 443 39.41 4.55 70.60
C VAL A 443 38.28 3.79 69.90
N PRO A 444 37.03 3.96 70.34
CA PRO A 444 35.89 3.38 69.63
C PRO A 444 35.66 4.16 68.33
N LEU A 445 35.43 3.46 67.22
CA LEU A 445 34.89 4.00 65.99
C LEU A 445 33.39 3.67 65.96
N GLU A 446 32.62 4.46 65.23
CA GLU A 446 31.16 4.23 65.12
C GLU A 446 30.74 4.57 63.69
N ALA A 447 30.33 3.52 62.96
CA ALA A 447 29.73 3.72 61.63
C ALA A 447 28.21 3.70 61.71
N THR A 448 27.60 4.58 60.92
CA THR A 448 26.13 4.66 60.81
C THR A 448 25.67 4.69 59.35
N GLY A 449 24.37 4.59 59.11
CA GLY A 449 23.78 4.79 57.77
C GLY A 449 23.62 3.52 56.91
N ALA A 450 24.03 2.32 57.43
CA ALA A 450 23.87 1.05 56.74
C ALA A 450 23.32 -0.06 57.65
N VAL A 451 23.16 -1.24 57.13
CA VAL A 451 22.68 -2.45 57.87
C VAL A 451 23.86 -3.39 58.15
N GLU A 452 24.75 -3.53 57.20
CA GLU A 452 25.99 -4.30 57.33
C GLU A 452 27.19 -3.41 57.08
N TYR A 453 28.30 -3.71 57.74
CA TYR A 453 29.53 -2.90 57.67
C TYR A 453 30.75 -3.78 57.46
N GLU A 454 31.73 -3.27 56.71
CA GLU A 454 33.05 -3.90 56.53
C GLU A 454 34.11 -2.81 56.56
N TRP A 455 35.09 -2.92 57.50
CA TRP A 455 36.17 -1.95 57.65
C TRP A 455 37.46 -2.43 57.01
N THR A 456 38.12 -1.55 56.29
CA THR A 456 39.41 -1.83 55.66
C THR A 456 40.39 -0.68 55.93
N PRO A 457 41.63 -0.96 56.40
CA PRO A 457 42.16 -2.28 56.78
C PRO A 457 41.58 -2.79 58.09
N SER A 458 41.54 -4.10 58.33
CA SER A 458 41.07 -4.72 59.58
C SER A 458 42.12 -4.68 60.69
N THR A 459 43.38 -4.26 60.34
CA THR A 459 44.49 -4.23 61.29
C THR A 459 44.25 -3.21 62.38
N GLY A 460 44.29 -3.63 63.64
CA GLY A 460 44.10 -2.77 64.80
C GLY A 460 42.67 -2.63 65.23
N LEU A 461 41.73 -3.20 64.55
CA LEU A 461 40.28 -3.22 64.91
C LEU A 461 39.93 -4.45 65.69
N SER A 462 38.99 -4.31 66.63
CA SER A 462 38.43 -5.44 67.44
C SER A 462 37.53 -6.35 66.60
N CYS A 463 36.89 -5.80 65.56
CA CYS A 463 36.10 -6.48 64.54
C CYS A 463 36.14 -5.61 63.28
N ASP A 464 36.04 -6.24 62.13
CA ASP A 464 36.00 -5.56 60.84
C ASP A 464 34.63 -5.61 60.16
N ASP A 465 33.70 -6.37 60.74
CA ASP A 465 32.33 -6.59 60.26
C ASP A 465 31.26 -6.02 61.21
N CYS A 466 31.64 -5.13 62.14
CA CYS A 466 30.75 -4.51 63.14
C CYS A 466 30.66 -2.99 62.95
N PRO A 467 29.56 -2.33 63.38
CA PRO A 467 29.40 -0.89 63.28
C PRO A 467 30.31 -0.08 64.21
N ASP A 468 30.75 -0.68 65.30
CA ASP A 468 31.40 0.00 66.44
C ASP A 468 32.68 -0.72 66.87
N PRO A 469 33.74 -0.87 66.04
CA PRO A 469 35.00 -1.49 66.40
C PRO A 469 35.83 -0.59 67.35
N ASP A 470 36.47 -1.23 68.32
CA ASP A 470 37.56 -0.59 69.06
C ASP A 470 38.84 -0.56 68.20
N CYS A 471 39.43 0.60 68.00
CA CYS A 471 40.63 0.79 67.19
C CYS A 471 41.88 0.98 68.07
N THR A 472 42.92 0.17 67.83
CA THR A 472 44.23 0.21 68.49
C THR A 472 45.35 0.25 67.45
N VAL A 473 45.85 1.46 67.12
CA VAL A 473 46.90 1.65 66.13
C VAL A 473 48.11 2.36 66.74
N ASN A 474 49.29 2.12 66.20
CA ASN A 474 50.53 2.76 66.64
C ASN A 474 51.07 3.78 65.61
N ASP A 475 50.47 3.85 64.43
CA ASP A 475 50.79 4.77 63.33
C ASP A 475 49.51 5.39 62.76
N PHE A 476 49.64 6.52 62.07
CA PHE A 476 48.54 7.13 61.34
C PHE A 476 47.89 6.09 60.39
N THR A 477 46.60 5.91 60.52
CA THR A 477 45.84 4.95 59.72
C THR A 477 44.55 5.58 59.22
N VAL A 478 44.23 5.37 57.95
CA VAL A 478 42.93 5.70 57.38
C VAL A 478 42.12 4.41 57.26
N TYR A 479 40.96 4.39 57.85
CA TYR A 479 40.00 3.30 57.73
C TYR A 479 38.88 3.70 56.81
N THR A 480 38.59 2.86 55.84
CA THR A 480 37.39 2.96 54.98
C THR A 480 36.34 1.99 55.48
N VAL A 481 35.17 2.47 55.83
CA VAL A 481 34.01 1.63 56.10
C VAL A 481 33.16 1.50 54.86
N THR A 482 32.85 0.27 54.48
CA THR A 482 31.89 -0.06 53.45
C THR A 482 30.59 -0.45 54.12
N GLY A 483 29.54 0.30 53.87
CA GLY A 483 28.19 0.03 54.40
C GLY A 483 27.26 -0.52 53.32
N THR A 484 26.55 -1.57 53.66
CA THR A 484 25.51 -2.17 52.77
C THR A 484 24.15 -1.94 53.42
N ASP A 485 23.17 -1.44 52.63
CA ASP A 485 21.81 -1.24 53.10
C ASP A 485 20.93 -2.52 52.97
N ALA A 486 19.65 -2.42 53.30
CA ALA A 486 18.69 -3.53 53.24
C ALA A 486 18.34 -3.93 51.80
N ASN A 487 18.64 -3.11 50.80
CA ASN A 487 18.42 -3.36 49.39
C ASN A 487 19.66 -3.96 48.72
N GLY A 488 20.78 -4.09 49.45
CA GLY A 488 22.05 -4.53 48.93
C GLY A 488 22.90 -3.45 48.29
N CYS A 489 22.48 -2.17 48.42
CA CYS A 489 23.25 -1.05 47.88
C CYS A 489 24.42 -0.71 48.81
N VAL A 490 25.56 -0.39 48.19
CA VAL A 490 26.83 -0.22 48.88
C VAL A 490 27.34 1.20 48.72
N ASN A 491 27.86 1.76 49.80
CA ASN A 491 28.58 3.03 49.77
C ASN A 491 29.70 3.00 50.82
N THR A 492 30.63 3.95 50.78
CA THR A 492 31.80 4.02 51.65
C THR A 492 31.97 5.35 52.27
N ASP A 493 32.59 5.36 53.42
CA ASP A 493 33.14 6.57 54.07
C ASP A 493 34.49 6.29 54.73
N GLU A 494 35.27 7.31 55.04
CA GLU A 494 36.61 7.17 55.60
C GLU A 494 36.76 7.94 56.89
N ILE A 495 37.56 7.43 57.80
CA ILE A 495 37.97 8.07 59.03
C ILE A 495 39.49 8.00 59.19
N GLU A 496 40.10 9.13 59.57
CA GLU A 496 41.54 9.21 59.89
C GLU A 496 41.76 9.04 61.39
N VAL A 497 42.57 8.05 61.74
CA VAL A 497 43.00 7.82 63.10
C VAL A 497 44.48 8.23 63.26
N SER A 498 44.74 9.34 63.93
CA SER A 498 46.09 9.82 64.21
C SER A 498 46.61 9.35 65.59
N VAL A 499 47.93 9.16 65.70
CA VAL A 499 48.59 8.78 66.96
C VAL A 499 49.38 9.93 67.51
N PHE A 500 49.17 10.32 68.76
CA PHE A 500 49.88 11.45 69.39
C PHE A 500 51.31 11.12 69.66
#